data_d1929001eaf74c6e684f65ff781e2aa9
#
_entry.id   d1929001eaf74c6e684f65ff781e2aa9
#
_cell.length_a   1.000
_cell.length_b   1.000
_cell.length_c   1.000
_cell.angle_alpha   90.00
_cell.angle_beta   90.00
_cell.angle_gamma   90.00
#
_symmetry.space_group_name_H-M   'P 1'
#
loop_
_entity.id
_entity.type
_entity.pdbx_description
1 polymer ?
#
loop_
_entity_poly.entity_id
_entity_poly.type
_entity_poly.pdbx_seq_one_letter_code
_entity_poly.pdbx_strand_id
1 'polypeptide(L)'
;NEARREEVTRYQKDIQQVMKEGYPVFLTGDFNEPSFLDWTQRAADAGIHKIKVEWPATKAFSEIGMNDSYRTIHPDEVSTPGYTWTPVPSEQEILDRLDFVLYSGCKVTDSFTTGESEATSDVVVSPYPSDHRMVTSCFNF
;
A
#
# COMPACT_ATOMS: atom_id res chain seq x y z
N ASN A 1 -5.93 -3.81 -17.39
CA ASN A 1 -6.39 -4.05 -16.02
C ASN A 1 -7.86 -3.69 -15.73
N GLU A 2 -8.71 -3.87 -16.72
CA GLU A 2 -10.15 -3.66 -16.58
C GLU A 2 -10.75 -4.62 -15.53
N ALA A 3 -10.30 -5.88 -15.51
CA ALA A 3 -10.76 -6.88 -14.56
C ALA A 3 -10.52 -6.48 -13.08
N ARG A 4 -9.37 -5.88 -12.76
CA ARG A 4 -9.07 -5.37 -11.40
C ARG A 4 -10.00 -4.22 -11.02
N ARG A 5 -10.28 -3.32 -11.94
CA ARG A 5 -11.20 -2.21 -11.72
C ARG A 5 -12.63 -2.71 -11.48
N GLU A 6 -13.08 -3.71 -12.23
CA GLU A 6 -14.38 -4.33 -12.04
C GLU A 6 -14.50 -5.02 -10.67
N GLU A 7 -13.46 -5.73 -10.26
CA GLU A 7 -13.39 -6.38 -8.94
C GLU A 7 -13.53 -5.35 -7.83
N VAL A 8 -12.73 -4.28 -7.87
CA VAL A 8 -12.79 -3.17 -6.90
C VAL A 8 -14.17 -2.53 -6.87
N THR A 9 -14.79 -2.29 -8.02
CA THR A 9 -16.10 -1.65 -8.13
C THR A 9 -17.21 -2.42 -7.40
N ARG A 10 -17.10 -3.73 -7.28
CA ARG A 10 -18.08 -4.55 -6.54
C ARG A 10 -18.12 -4.19 -5.06
N TYR A 11 -16.96 -3.90 -4.45
CA TYR A 11 -16.85 -3.60 -3.03
C TYR A 11 -17.06 -2.12 -2.69
N GLN A 12 -16.87 -1.22 -3.67
CA GLN A 12 -16.93 0.22 -3.44
C GLN A 12 -18.27 0.68 -2.85
N LYS A 13 -19.38 0.10 -3.30
CA LYS A 13 -20.71 0.49 -2.82
C LYS A 13 -20.91 0.15 -1.34
N ASP A 14 -20.48 -1.03 -0.95
CA ASP A 14 -20.60 -1.50 0.43
C ASP A 14 -19.70 -0.68 1.36
N ILE A 15 -18.47 -0.44 0.93
CA ILE A 15 -17.51 0.42 1.65
C ILE A 15 -18.09 1.84 1.82
N GLN A 16 -18.57 2.46 0.74
CA GLN A 16 -19.15 3.80 0.80
C GLN A 16 -20.41 3.86 1.69
N GLN A 17 -21.20 2.78 1.74
CA GLN A 17 -22.35 2.72 2.61
C GLN A 17 -21.93 2.78 4.09
N VAL A 18 -20.96 1.97 4.49
CA VAL A 18 -20.42 1.95 5.87
C VAL A 18 -19.77 3.29 6.23
N MET A 19 -19.02 3.89 5.29
CA MET A 19 -18.42 5.22 5.47
C MET A 19 -19.50 6.30 5.72
N LYS A 20 -20.62 6.26 4.98
CA LYS A 20 -21.73 7.21 5.18
C LYS A 20 -22.42 7.05 6.53
N GLU A 21 -22.39 5.88 7.11
CA GLU A 21 -22.89 5.62 8.46
C GLU A 21 -21.99 6.17 9.56
N GLY A 22 -20.81 6.70 9.19
CA GLY A 22 -19.86 7.34 10.10
C GLY A 22 -18.93 6.35 10.82
N TYR A 23 -18.90 5.10 10.41
CA TYR A 23 -17.97 4.13 10.97
C TYR A 23 -16.59 4.23 10.33
N PRO A 24 -15.50 4.00 11.08
CA PRO A 24 -14.20 3.79 10.51
C PRO A 24 -14.18 2.50 9.68
N VAL A 25 -13.56 2.56 8.51
CA VAL A 25 -13.45 1.42 7.60
C VAL A 25 -11.98 1.14 7.34
N PHE A 26 -11.63 -0.14 7.37
CA PHE A 26 -10.29 -0.65 7.04
C PHE A 26 -10.40 -1.69 5.93
N LEU A 27 -9.56 -1.57 4.93
CA LEU A 27 -9.38 -2.55 3.88
C LEU A 27 -7.90 -2.94 3.85
N THR A 28 -7.62 -4.20 4.14
CA THR A 28 -6.24 -4.69 4.29
C THR A 28 -6.00 -5.94 3.45
N GLY A 29 -4.79 -6.10 2.95
CA GLY A 29 -4.36 -7.31 2.26
C GLY A 29 -3.35 -7.06 1.15
N ASP A 30 -2.96 -8.17 0.52
CA ASP A 30 -2.20 -8.18 -0.73
C ASP A 30 -3.15 -7.89 -1.90
N PHE A 31 -2.89 -6.78 -2.60
CA PHE A 31 -3.68 -6.38 -3.76
C PHE A 31 -3.14 -6.96 -5.06
N ASN A 32 -1.98 -7.63 -5.02
CA ASN A 32 -1.27 -8.10 -6.20
C ASN A 32 -1.15 -7.03 -7.31
N GLU A 33 -1.16 -5.77 -6.90
CA GLU A 33 -1.05 -4.59 -7.75
C GLU A 33 -0.41 -3.46 -6.94
N PRO A 34 0.60 -2.75 -7.47
CA PRO A 34 1.22 -1.62 -6.76
C PRO A 34 0.27 -0.45 -6.54
N SER A 35 0.75 0.56 -5.82
CA SER A 35 0.01 1.81 -5.63
C SER A 35 0.32 2.85 -6.71
N PHE A 36 -0.71 3.57 -7.16
CA PHE A 36 -0.54 4.76 -7.98
C PHE A 36 0.25 5.87 -7.25
N LEU A 37 0.30 5.83 -5.91
CA LEU A 37 1.08 6.74 -5.07
C LEU A 37 2.57 6.40 -5.05
N ASP A 38 2.95 5.21 -5.51
CA ASP A 38 4.34 4.75 -5.56
C ASP A 38 4.92 4.84 -6.97
N TRP A 39 4.11 4.58 -7.99
CA TRP A 39 4.51 4.66 -9.41
C TRP A 39 4.29 6.05 -9.99
N THR A 40 4.85 7.05 -9.36
CA THR A 40 4.74 8.47 -9.74
C THR A 40 5.74 8.85 -10.84
N GLN A 41 5.58 10.04 -11.42
CA GLN A 41 6.60 10.58 -12.34
C GLN A 41 7.93 10.78 -11.60
N ARG A 42 7.90 11.22 -10.34
CA ARG A 42 9.10 11.43 -9.53
C ARG A 42 9.85 10.12 -9.28
N ALA A 43 9.15 9.02 -9.00
CA ALA A 43 9.76 7.69 -8.86
C ALA A 43 10.38 7.21 -10.19
N ALA A 44 9.75 7.51 -11.33
CA ALA A 44 10.29 7.21 -12.64
C ALA A 44 11.55 8.04 -12.94
N ASP A 45 11.53 9.33 -12.65
CA ASP A 45 12.68 10.24 -12.85
C ASP A 45 13.85 9.87 -11.93
N ALA A 46 13.57 9.31 -10.75
CA ALA A 46 14.56 8.76 -9.82
C ALA A 46 15.08 7.35 -10.21
N GLY A 47 14.54 6.74 -11.26
CA GLY A 47 14.94 5.43 -11.76
C GLY A 47 14.45 4.24 -10.92
N ILE A 48 13.51 4.45 -9.99
CA ILE A 48 12.89 3.39 -9.17
C ILE A 48 11.98 2.53 -10.06
N HIS A 49 11.17 3.18 -10.90
CA HIS A 49 10.32 2.54 -11.89
C HIS A 49 10.65 3.06 -13.29
N LYS A 50 10.29 2.29 -14.31
CA LYS A 50 10.57 2.69 -15.72
C LYS A 50 9.67 3.82 -16.21
N ILE A 51 8.44 3.89 -15.69
CA ILE A 51 7.41 4.82 -16.11
C ILE A 51 6.46 5.13 -14.96
N LYS A 52 5.73 6.25 -15.04
CA LYS A 52 4.56 6.49 -14.18
C LYS A 52 3.42 5.56 -14.59
N VAL A 53 2.74 4.96 -13.59
CA VAL A 53 1.52 4.16 -13.80
C VAL A 53 0.47 4.54 -12.77
N GLU A 54 -0.74 4.83 -13.24
CA GLU A 54 -1.90 5.03 -12.37
C GLU A 54 -2.61 3.70 -12.13
N TRP A 55 -2.10 2.91 -11.20
CA TRP A 55 -2.62 1.60 -10.85
C TRP A 55 -4.08 1.68 -10.42
N PRO A 56 -5.00 0.94 -11.10
CA PRO A 56 -6.43 1.19 -10.99
C PRO A 56 -7.05 0.79 -9.64
N ALA A 57 -6.56 -0.26 -8.97
CA ALA A 57 -7.17 -0.73 -7.74
C ALA A 57 -7.02 0.29 -6.60
N THR A 58 -5.79 0.66 -6.27
CA THR A 58 -5.51 1.63 -5.21
C THR A 58 -6.08 3.01 -5.52
N LYS A 59 -6.03 3.43 -6.80
CA LYS A 59 -6.64 4.68 -7.25
C LYS A 59 -8.16 4.69 -7.04
N ALA A 60 -8.85 3.61 -7.39
CA ALA A 60 -10.29 3.52 -7.24
C ALA A 60 -10.73 3.60 -5.77
N PHE A 61 -10.00 3.00 -4.83
CA PHE A 61 -10.28 3.15 -3.40
C PHE A 61 -10.00 4.58 -2.90
N SER A 62 -8.96 5.22 -3.38
CA SER A 62 -8.67 6.63 -3.07
C SER A 62 -9.79 7.56 -3.55
N GLU A 63 -10.35 7.31 -4.74
CA GLU A 63 -11.45 8.10 -5.33
C GLU A 63 -12.74 8.04 -4.48
N ILE A 64 -12.95 7.00 -3.70
CA ILE A 64 -14.08 6.91 -2.77
C ILE A 64 -13.76 7.41 -1.35
N GLY A 65 -12.57 7.95 -1.12
CA GLY A 65 -12.19 8.57 0.16
C GLY A 65 -11.45 7.65 1.14
N MET A 66 -10.93 6.51 0.67
CA MET A 66 -9.99 5.71 1.47
C MET A 66 -8.56 6.25 1.32
N ASN A 67 -7.84 6.30 2.41
CA ASN A 67 -6.45 6.76 2.47
C ASN A 67 -5.52 5.58 2.67
N ASP A 68 -4.33 5.66 2.10
CA ASP A 68 -3.23 4.72 2.34
C ASP A 68 -2.49 5.12 3.62
N SER A 69 -2.51 4.27 4.63
CA SER A 69 -1.91 4.58 5.94
C SER A 69 -0.40 4.74 5.86
N TYR A 70 0.27 3.90 5.09
CA TYR A 70 1.73 3.98 4.94
C TYR A 70 2.13 5.27 4.23
N ARG A 71 1.51 5.63 3.11
CA ARG A 71 1.79 6.88 2.40
C ARG A 71 1.33 8.14 3.14
N THR A 72 0.37 8.03 4.04
CA THR A 72 0.01 9.15 4.93
C THR A 72 1.13 9.47 5.92
N ILE A 73 1.80 8.47 6.46
CA ILE A 73 2.93 8.62 7.40
C ILE A 73 4.25 8.87 6.66
N HIS A 74 4.48 8.19 5.53
CA HIS A 74 5.68 8.27 4.71
C HIS A 74 5.34 8.81 3.31
N PRO A 75 5.14 10.13 3.16
CA PRO A 75 4.66 10.71 1.90
C PRO A 75 5.70 10.71 0.76
N ASP A 76 6.96 10.46 1.06
CA ASP A 76 8.05 10.43 0.09
C ASP A 76 8.29 8.99 -0.42
N GLU A 77 7.69 8.64 -1.55
CA GLU A 77 7.79 7.32 -2.17
C GLU A 77 9.19 6.99 -2.70
N VAL A 78 10.02 7.99 -2.90
CA VAL A 78 11.40 7.80 -3.38
C VAL A 78 12.35 7.43 -2.25
N SER A 79 12.28 8.15 -1.13
CA SER A 79 13.16 7.92 0.02
C SER A 79 12.68 6.81 0.94
N THR A 80 11.36 6.58 0.98
CA THR A 80 10.71 5.54 1.80
C THR A 80 9.76 4.69 0.96
N PRO A 81 10.28 3.84 0.07
CA PRO A 81 9.45 3.05 -0.84
C PRO A 81 8.52 2.06 -0.12
N GLY A 82 8.96 1.48 1.01
CA GLY A 82 8.14 0.59 1.83
C GLY A 82 7.78 -0.73 1.15
N TYR A 83 8.70 -1.28 0.36
CA TYR A 83 8.48 -2.52 -0.39
C TYR A 83 8.00 -3.67 0.50
N THR A 84 6.85 -4.24 0.18
CA THR A 84 6.34 -5.44 0.82
C THR A 84 6.67 -6.71 0.03
N TRP A 85 6.74 -6.63 -1.27
CA TRP A 85 7.22 -7.66 -2.17
C TRP A 85 8.65 -7.30 -2.63
N THR A 86 9.71 -8.06 -2.40
CA THR A 86 9.78 -9.33 -1.64
C THR A 86 11.03 -9.33 -0.78
N PRO A 87 11.05 -9.99 0.40
CA PRO A 87 12.26 -10.19 1.20
C PRO A 87 13.26 -11.18 0.57
N VAL A 88 12.87 -11.89 -0.51
CA VAL A 88 13.71 -12.87 -1.21
C VAL A 88 13.77 -12.53 -2.70
N PRO A 89 14.40 -11.39 -3.08
CA PRO A 89 14.40 -10.93 -4.46
C PRO A 89 15.27 -11.83 -5.35
N SER A 90 14.82 -12.09 -6.58
CA SER A 90 15.65 -12.57 -7.67
C SER A 90 16.25 -11.40 -8.45
N GLU A 91 17.26 -11.67 -9.32
CA GLU A 91 17.90 -10.62 -10.15
C GLU A 91 16.92 -9.88 -11.10
N GLN A 92 15.77 -10.49 -11.38
CA GLN A 92 14.76 -9.95 -12.30
C GLN A 92 13.53 -9.40 -11.56
N GLU A 93 13.53 -9.44 -10.23
CA GLU A 93 12.37 -9.03 -9.42
C GLU A 93 12.24 -7.51 -9.41
N ILE A 94 11.02 -7.03 -9.59
CA ILE A 94 10.66 -5.63 -9.33
C ILE A 94 10.15 -5.58 -7.90
N LEU A 95 10.82 -4.78 -7.08
CA LEU A 95 10.39 -4.57 -5.71
C LEU A 95 9.22 -3.59 -5.70
N ASP A 96 8.11 -4.00 -5.12
CA ASP A 96 6.88 -3.22 -5.04
C ASP A 96 6.25 -3.29 -3.66
N ARG A 97 5.42 -2.31 -3.36
CA ARG A 97 4.50 -2.35 -2.23
C ARG A 97 3.16 -2.85 -2.75
N LEU A 98 2.77 -4.07 -2.36
CA LEU A 98 1.56 -4.77 -2.80
C LEU A 98 0.57 -4.96 -1.66
N ASP A 99 1.04 -4.87 -0.41
CA ASP A 99 0.26 -5.06 0.81
C ASP A 99 -0.09 -3.70 1.40
N PHE A 100 -1.38 -3.51 1.66
CA PHE A 100 -1.90 -2.21 2.09
C PHE A 100 -2.76 -2.31 3.34
N VAL A 101 -2.76 -1.23 4.11
CA VAL A 101 -3.76 -0.89 5.11
C VAL A 101 -4.41 0.42 4.66
N LEU A 102 -5.51 0.30 3.90
CA LEU A 102 -6.32 1.45 3.52
C LEU A 102 -7.34 1.72 4.61
N TYR A 103 -7.65 2.99 4.85
CA TYR A 103 -8.53 3.41 5.95
C TYR A 103 -9.37 4.63 5.63
N SER A 104 -10.47 4.78 6.36
CA SER A 104 -11.32 5.97 6.36
C SER A 104 -11.98 6.16 7.73
N GLY A 105 -12.39 7.39 8.08
CA GLY A 105 -13.17 7.69 9.29
C GLY A 105 -12.38 7.72 10.60
N CYS A 106 -11.05 7.65 10.55
CA CYS A 106 -10.16 7.77 11.71
C CYS A 106 -8.85 8.45 11.32
N LYS A 107 -7.95 8.63 12.29
CA LYS A 107 -6.62 9.23 12.05
C LYS A 107 -5.54 8.18 12.22
N VAL A 108 -4.72 7.96 11.18
CA VAL A 108 -3.49 7.17 11.32
C VAL A 108 -2.47 7.96 12.15
N THR A 109 -1.84 7.29 13.11
CA THR A 109 -0.82 7.88 14.00
C THR A 109 0.57 7.32 13.74
N ASP A 110 0.64 6.10 13.20
CA ASP A 110 1.89 5.46 12.82
C ASP A 110 1.62 4.41 11.74
N SER A 111 2.64 4.12 10.91
CA SER A 111 2.61 3.02 9.96
C SER A 111 4.04 2.61 9.62
N PHE A 112 4.34 1.32 9.68
CA PHE A 112 5.67 0.79 9.49
C PHE A 112 5.67 -0.60 8.87
N THR A 113 6.82 -1.01 8.34
CA THR A 113 7.04 -2.33 7.76
C THR A 113 7.79 -3.24 8.74
N THR A 114 7.45 -4.53 8.71
CA THR A 114 8.19 -5.59 9.40
C THR A 114 8.71 -6.58 8.37
N GLY A 115 9.98 -6.90 8.44
CA GLY A 115 10.63 -7.78 7.47
C GLY A 115 11.94 -8.38 7.96
N GLU A 116 12.81 -8.75 7.01
CA GLU A 116 14.01 -9.55 7.21
C GLU A 116 15.26 -8.73 7.55
N SER A 117 15.28 -7.44 7.24
CA SER A 117 16.48 -6.62 7.38
C SER A 117 16.21 -5.14 7.66
N GLU A 118 17.13 -4.47 8.36
CA GLU A 118 17.10 -3.02 8.63
C GLU A 118 17.20 -2.16 7.35
N ALA A 119 17.71 -2.71 6.27
CA ALA A 119 17.83 -1.99 5.00
C ALA A 119 16.48 -1.82 4.29
N THR A 120 15.48 -2.62 4.66
CA THR A 120 14.20 -2.73 3.93
C THR A 120 12.97 -2.63 4.83
N SER A 121 13.16 -2.63 6.15
CA SER A 121 12.05 -2.70 7.10
C SER A 121 12.35 -1.92 8.37
N ASP A 122 11.32 -1.35 8.95
CA ASP A 122 11.40 -0.59 10.21
C ASP A 122 11.57 -1.52 11.42
N VAL A 123 10.97 -2.70 11.37
CA VAL A 123 11.09 -3.75 12.38
C VAL A 123 11.66 -5.00 11.75
N VAL A 124 12.68 -5.58 12.38
CA VAL A 124 13.36 -6.78 11.89
C VAL A 124 12.97 -8.01 12.70
N VAL A 125 12.61 -9.07 12.01
CA VAL A 125 12.34 -10.40 12.58
C VAL A 125 13.21 -11.44 11.88
N SER A 126 13.94 -12.24 12.65
CA SER A 126 14.82 -13.29 12.11
C SER A 126 14.64 -14.62 12.86
N PRO A 127 14.42 -15.74 12.13
CA PRO A 127 14.18 -15.83 10.68
C PRO A 127 12.83 -15.21 10.29
N TYR A 128 12.77 -14.55 9.13
CA TYR A 128 11.52 -13.98 8.64
C TYR A 128 10.68 -15.06 7.94
N PRO A 129 9.39 -15.23 8.28
CA PRO A 129 8.64 -16.44 7.92
C PRO A 129 7.85 -16.36 6.61
N SER A 130 7.94 -15.23 5.86
CA SER A 130 7.09 -14.98 4.69
C SER A 130 7.91 -14.43 3.52
N ASP A 131 7.40 -14.56 2.32
CA ASP A 131 7.86 -13.90 1.09
C ASP A 131 7.26 -12.52 0.87
N HIS A 132 6.37 -12.05 1.76
CA HIS A 132 5.92 -10.67 1.86
C HIS A 132 6.33 -10.04 3.19
N ARG A 133 6.72 -8.76 3.19
CA ARG A 133 6.87 -7.96 4.40
C ARG A 133 5.50 -7.52 4.90
N MET A 134 5.35 -7.46 6.21
CA MET A 134 4.10 -7.06 6.85
C MET A 134 4.03 -5.53 6.96
N VAL A 135 2.85 -4.97 6.77
CA VAL A 135 2.53 -3.56 7.09
C VAL A 135 1.69 -3.51 8.35
N THR A 136 2.11 -2.68 9.29
CA THR A 136 1.37 -2.41 10.54
C THR A 136 1.03 -0.93 10.60
N SER A 137 -0.20 -0.60 11.03
CA SER A 137 -0.64 0.78 11.19
C SER A 137 -1.41 0.97 12.50
N CYS A 138 -1.18 2.11 13.15
CA CYS A 138 -1.83 2.52 14.39
C CYS A 138 -2.81 3.66 14.10
N PHE A 139 -3.96 3.65 14.77
CA PHE A 139 -5.03 4.61 14.54
C PHE A 139 -5.61 5.16 15.85
N ASN A 140 -6.05 6.42 15.80
CA ASN A 140 -6.91 7.05 16.81
C ASN A 140 -8.32 7.25 16.24
N PHE A 141 -9.31 6.96 17.08
CA PHE A 141 -10.74 7.09 16.78
C PHE A 141 -11.33 8.33 17.45
#